data_fc530552a77706324b5c3df00798c53b
#
_entry.id   fc530552a77706324b5c3df00798c53b
#
_cell.length_a   1.000
_cell.length_b   1.000
_cell.length_c   1.000
_cell.angle_alpha   90.00
_cell.angle_beta   90.00
_cell.angle_gamma   90.00
#
_symmetry.space_group_name_H-M   'P 1'
#
loop_
_entity.id
_entity.type
_entity.pdbx_description
1 polymer ?
#
loop_
_entity_poly.entity_id
_entity_poly.type
_entity_poly.pdbx_seq_one_letter_code
_entity_poly.pdbx_strand_id
1 'polypeptide(L)'
;MKNLIFLLFTMTFTAGSCFAQSSYNLGSGDLISIVVFDEEELTMEVRVAKTPISYPFLGQVPLDGRNLAEVEHQITTGLKGDYLIEPRISISVIEYRPFFITGEVENPGGYPYQLGLTLRKAITLGGGFTERASKSKMIVTRGGEGSEQKIQLSDPVFPDDVITIEQSFF
;
A
#
# COMPACT_ATOMS: atom_id res chain seq x y z
N MET A 1 -1.41 -17.30 67.81
CA MET A 1 -0.45 -16.71 66.87
C MET A 1 -0.75 -17.30 65.51
N LYS A 2 -1.55 -16.62 64.69
CA LYS A 2 -1.95 -17.07 63.38
C LYS A 2 -1.30 -16.18 62.33
N ASN A 3 -0.36 -16.72 61.58
CA ASN A 3 0.30 -16.05 60.48
C ASN A 3 -0.63 -15.97 59.27
N LEU A 4 -1.10 -14.78 58.93
CA LEU A 4 -1.89 -14.51 57.77
C LEU A 4 -0.92 -14.15 56.59
N ILE A 5 -0.64 -15.09 55.72
CA ILE A 5 0.14 -14.88 54.51
C ILE A 5 -0.78 -14.24 53.48
N PHE A 6 -0.55 -12.95 53.19
CA PHE A 6 -1.25 -12.19 52.16
C PHE A 6 -0.55 -12.44 50.82
N LEU A 7 -1.15 -13.29 49.99
CA LEU A 7 -0.64 -13.61 48.64
C LEU A 7 -1.02 -12.47 47.70
N LEU A 8 -0.05 -11.61 47.38
CA LEU A 8 -0.23 -10.53 46.41
C LEU A 8 -0.16 -11.10 45.01
N PHE A 9 -1.31 -11.30 44.37
CA PHE A 9 -1.43 -11.72 42.95
C PHE A 9 -1.19 -10.51 42.04
N THR A 10 0.03 -10.35 41.58
CA THR A 10 0.38 -9.31 40.59
C THR A 10 -0.11 -9.74 39.21
N MET A 11 -1.22 -9.15 38.79
CA MET A 11 -1.78 -9.30 37.46
C MET A 11 -0.89 -8.53 36.44
N THR A 12 0.01 -9.24 35.77
CA THR A 12 0.80 -8.68 34.67
C THR A 12 -0.10 -8.44 33.45
N PHE A 13 -0.44 -7.19 33.24
CA PHE A 13 -1.15 -6.72 32.05
C PHE A 13 -0.19 -6.76 30.87
N THR A 14 -0.24 -7.81 30.05
CA THR A 14 0.48 -7.87 28.78
C THR A 14 -0.17 -6.91 27.82
N ALA A 15 0.45 -5.74 27.62
CA ALA A 15 0.10 -4.83 26.56
C ALA A 15 0.30 -5.54 25.19
N GLY A 16 -0.79 -5.97 24.58
CA GLY A 16 -0.78 -6.50 23.23
C GLY A 16 -0.27 -5.41 22.30
N SER A 17 0.87 -5.64 21.64
CA SER A 17 1.36 -4.78 20.58
C SER A 17 0.34 -4.78 19.45
N CYS A 18 -0.46 -3.73 19.37
CA CYS A 18 -1.30 -3.44 18.22
C CYS A 18 -0.33 -3.17 17.05
N PHE A 19 -0.15 -4.14 16.17
CA PHE A 19 0.53 -3.89 14.90
C PHE A 19 -0.33 -2.86 14.15
N ALA A 20 0.13 -1.62 14.18
CA ALA A 20 -0.41 -0.58 13.32
C ALA A 20 -0.23 -1.09 11.87
N GLN A 21 -1.31 -1.51 11.25
CA GLN A 21 -1.35 -1.70 9.80
C GLN A 21 -0.93 -0.36 9.20
N SER A 22 0.25 -0.32 8.60
CA SER A 22 0.67 0.87 7.86
C SER A 22 -0.40 1.12 6.80
N SER A 23 -1.15 2.20 6.97
CA SER A 23 -2.19 2.58 6.02
C SER A 23 -1.52 2.84 4.67
N TYR A 24 -1.94 2.10 3.64
CA TYR A 24 -1.47 2.31 2.28
C TYR A 24 -1.86 3.72 1.82
N ASN A 25 -0.90 4.48 1.34
CA ASN A 25 -1.14 5.78 0.74
C ASN A 25 -1.29 5.63 -0.77
N LEU A 26 -2.39 6.14 -1.28
CA LEU A 26 -2.66 6.20 -2.71
C LEU A 26 -1.55 6.96 -3.43
N GLY A 27 -1.20 6.49 -4.61
CA GLY A 27 -0.23 7.17 -5.46
C GLY A 27 -0.65 7.16 -6.92
N SER A 28 -0.02 8.06 -7.67
CA SER A 28 -0.31 8.21 -9.08
C SER A 28 -0.16 6.89 -9.84
N GLY A 29 -1.22 6.46 -10.51
CA GLY A 29 -1.32 5.19 -11.22
C GLY A 29 -2.29 4.18 -10.59
N ASP A 30 -2.59 4.28 -9.29
CA ASP A 30 -3.58 3.42 -8.65
C ASP A 30 -4.98 3.64 -9.24
N LEU A 31 -5.75 2.58 -9.42
CA LEU A 31 -7.16 2.65 -9.78
C LEU A 31 -8.01 2.38 -8.55
N ILE A 32 -8.87 3.31 -8.19
CA ILE A 32 -9.77 3.18 -7.04
C ILE A 32 -11.24 3.21 -7.49
N SER A 33 -12.07 2.52 -6.73
CA SER A 33 -13.53 2.63 -6.80
C SER A 33 -14.03 3.44 -5.60
N ILE A 34 -14.85 4.44 -5.87
CA ILE A 34 -15.58 5.24 -4.89
C ILE A 34 -17.04 4.86 -5.08
N VAL A 35 -17.63 4.16 -4.11
CA VAL A 35 -19.02 3.73 -4.12
C VAL A 35 -19.80 4.56 -3.11
N VAL A 36 -20.84 5.25 -3.56
CA VAL A 36 -21.80 5.93 -2.70
C VAL A 36 -23.08 5.12 -2.73
N PHE A 37 -23.44 4.53 -1.58
CA PHE A 37 -24.61 3.67 -1.48
C PHE A 37 -25.89 4.45 -1.73
N ASP A 38 -26.78 3.89 -2.55
CA ASP A 38 -28.05 4.45 -2.99
C ASP A 38 -27.92 5.67 -3.94
N GLU A 39 -26.67 6.00 -4.41
CA GLU A 39 -26.40 7.14 -5.29
C GLU A 39 -25.42 6.73 -6.42
N GLU A 40 -25.94 6.11 -7.49
CA GLU A 40 -25.14 5.65 -8.61
C GLU A 40 -24.42 6.78 -9.36
N GLU A 41 -25.03 7.97 -9.42
CA GLU A 41 -24.46 9.15 -10.10
C GLU A 41 -23.20 9.69 -9.40
N LEU A 42 -23.00 9.35 -8.13
CA LEU A 42 -21.82 9.73 -7.32
C LEU A 42 -20.79 8.60 -7.26
N THR A 43 -21.16 7.39 -7.71
CA THR A 43 -20.26 6.24 -7.76
C THR A 43 -19.38 6.33 -9.01
N MET A 44 -18.06 6.18 -8.82
CA MET A 44 -17.12 6.28 -9.94
C MET A 44 -15.84 5.47 -9.69
N GLU A 45 -15.24 5.05 -10.79
CA GLU A 45 -13.87 4.54 -10.81
C GLU A 45 -12.94 5.63 -11.32
N VAL A 46 -11.82 5.82 -10.64
CA VAL A 46 -10.89 6.87 -11.01
C VAL A 46 -9.44 6.42 -10.82
N ARG A 47 -8.60 6.75 -11.80
CA ARG A 47 -7.16 6.56 -11.68
C ARG A 47 -6.55 7.76 -10.95
N VAL A 48 -5.83 7.46 -9.87
CA VAL A 48 -5.14 8.48 -9.07
C VAL A 48 -4.07 9.15 -9.92
N ALA A 49 -4.03 10.46 -9.85
CA ALA A 49 -3.03 11.30 -10.49
C ALA A 49 -2.50 12.33 -9.47
N LYS A 50 -1.38 12.96 -9.78
CA LYS A 50 -0.83 14.07 -8.94
C LYS A 50 -1.78 15.26 -8.85
N THR A 51 -2.62 15.44 -9.87
CA THR A 51 -3.67 16.47 -9.89
C THR A 51 -4.92 15.98 -9.17
N PRO A 52 -5.62 16.86 -8.43
CA PRO A 52 -6.90 16.51 -7.83
C PRO A 52 -7.93 16.06 -8.88
N ILE A 53 -8.82 15.16 -8.50
CA ILE A 53 -9.96 14.77 -9.33
C ILE A 53 -11.10 15.78 -9.18
N SER A 54 -11.90 15.93 -10.24
CA SER A 54 -13.18 16.67 -10.14
C SER A 54 -14.27 15.71 -9.68
N TYR A 55 -14.73 15.89 -8.44
CA TYR A 55 -15.78 15.05 -7.87
C TYR A 55 -17.12 15.84 -7.83
N PRO A 56 -18.25 15.19 -8.19
CA PRO A 56 -19.55 15.87 -8.21
C PRO A 56 -19.84 16.56 -6.87
N PHE A 57 -20.38 17.78 -6.93
CA PHE A 57 -20.71 18.66 -5.82
C PHE A 57 -19.53 19.16 -4.97
N LEU A 58 -18.42 18.42 -4.87
CA LEU A 58 -17.26 18.77 -4.02
C LEU A 58 -16.17 19.51 -4.77
N GLY A 59 -16.21 19.52 -6.12
CA GLY A 59 -15.13 20.11 -6.93
C GLY A 59 -13.84 19.30 -6.87
N GLN A 60 -12.73 19.93 -6.52
CA GLN A 60 -11.41 19.34 -6.56
C GLN A 60 -11.08 18.53 -5.31
N VAL A 61 -10.92 17.21 -5.44
CA VAL A 61 -10.58 16.29 -4.35
C VAL A 61 -9.18 15.70 -4.62
N PRO A 62 -8.17 16.02 -3.79
CA PRO A 62 -6.84 15.42 -3.92
C PRO A 62 -6.84 13.99 -3.40
N LEU A 63 -6.23 13.07 -4.16
CA LEU A 63 -6.12 11.65 -3.83
C LEU A 63 -4.68 11.22 -3.54
N ASP A 64 -3.72 11.76 -4.30
CA ASP A 64 -2.31 11.39 -4.22
C ASP A 64 -1.72 11.66 -2.83
N GLY A 65 -1.00 10.67 -2.28
CA GLY A 65 -0.40 10.73 -0.95
C GLY A 65 -1.36 10.51 0.23
N ARG A 66 -2.66 10.39 0.00
CA ARG A 66 -3.68 10.18 1.05
C ARG A 66 -4.01 8.70 1.23
N ASN A 67 -4.40 8.33 2.44
CA ASN A 67 -4.94 7.00 2.68
C ASN A 67 -6.46 6.94 2.37
N LEU A 68 -6.97 5.72 2.19
CA LEU A 68 -8.38 5.50 1.82
C LEU A 68 -9.36 6.11 2.83
N ALA A 69 -9.06 6.00 4.13
CA ALA A 69 -9.94 6.51 5.18
C ALA A 69 -10.00 8.05 5.19
N GLU A 70 -8.90 8.73 4.87
CA GLU A 70 -8.87 10.19 4.75
C GLU A 70 -9.72 10.67 3.57
N VAL A 71 -9.64 9.98 2.42
CA VAL A 71 -10.44 10.32 1.24
C VAL A 71 -11.92 10.05 1.50
N GLU A 72 -12.25 8.89 2.10
CA GLU A 72 -13.62 8.54 2.48
C GLU A 72 -14.22 9.56 3.44
N HIS A 73 -13.47 9.95 4.48
CA HIS A 73 -13.91 10.96 5.43
C HIS A 73 -14.14 12.33 4.77
N GLN A 74 -13.23 12.73 3.86
CA GLN A 74 -13.37 14.01 3.14
C GLN A 74 -14.62 14.03 2.28
N ILE A 75 -14.89 12.98 1.50
CA ILE A 75 -16.06 12.90 0.62
C ILE A 75 -17.34 12.81 1.46
N THR A 76 -17.34 11.97 2.50
CA THR A 76 -18.49 11.83 3.42
C THR A 76 -18.85 13.18 4.06
N THR A 77 -17.86 13.88 4.59
CA THR A 77 -18.09 15.17 5.25
C THR A 77 -18.57 16.23 4.27
N GLY A 78 -18.02 16.24 3.05
CA GLY A 78 -18.39 17.21 2.03
C GLY A 78 -19.79 17.01 1.44
N LEU A 79 -20.26 15.76 1.37
CA LEU A 79 -21.63 15.47 0.89
C LEU A 79 -22.69 15.61 1.97
N LYS A 80 -22.30 15.49 3.25
CA LYS A 80 -23.24 15.48 4.37
C LYS A 80 -23.88 16.85 4.60
N GLY A 81 -25.21 16.87 4.71
CA GLY A 81 -26.03 18.03 5.04
C GLY A 81 -26.52 18.77 3.82
N ASP A 82 -25.63 19.24 2.94
CA ASP A 82 -26.03 20.05 1.78
C ASP A 82 -26.57 19.20 0.62
N TYR A 83 -26.09 17.97 0.48
CA TYR A 83 -26.45 17.08 -0.63
C TYR A 83 -27.10 15.78 -0.16
N LEU A 84 -26.56 15.14 0.88
CA LEU A 84 -27.06 13.88 1.43
C LEU A 84 -27.24 14.00 2.95
N ILE A 85 -28.29 13.39 3.50
CA ILE A 85 -28.56 13.40 4.95
C ILE A 85 -27.53 12.51 5.68
N GLU A 86 -27.37 11.27 5.22
CA GLU A 86 -26.47 10.26 5.80
C GLU A 86 -25.70 9.54 4.69
N PRO A 87 -24.68 10.16 4.09
CA PRO A 87 -23.90 9.52 3.04
C PRO A 87 -23.14 8.32 3.57
N ARG A 88 -23.28 7.17 2.91
CA ARG A 88 -22.54 5.95 3.16
C ARG A 88 -21.60 5.71 1.99
N ILE A 89 -20.31 5.81 2.24
CA ILE A 89 -19.28 5.74 1.20
C ILE A 89 -18.33 4.59 1.50
N SER A 90 -17.88 3.91 0.47
CA SER A 90 -16.84 2.90 0.54
C SER A 90 -15.82 3.15 -0.56
N ILE A 91 -14.55 3.20 -0.20
CA ILE A 91 -13.46 3.37 -1.16
C ILE A 91 -12.55 2.15 -1.11
N SER A 92 -12.24 1.61 -2.28
CA SER A 92 -11.35 0.45 -2.41
C SER A 92 -10.37 0.63 -3.57
N VAL A 93 -9.18 0.03 -3.46
CA VAL A 93 -8.24 -0.04 -4.57
C VAL A 93 -8.61 -1.24 -5.42
N ILE A 94 -8.89 -0.99 -6.71
CA ILE A 94 -9.16 -2.02 -7.72
C ILE A 94 -7.84 -2.55 -8.27
N GLU A 95 -6.93 -1.63 -8.60
CA GLU A 95 -5.64 -1.93 -9.21
C GLU A 95 -4.56 -1.04 -8.59
N TYR A 96 -3.52 -1.67 -8.06
CA TYR A 96 -2.35 -0.94 -7.57
C TYR A 96 -1.42 -0.59 -8.73
N ARG A 97 -0.71 0.53 -8.62
CA ARG A 97 0.36 0.87 -9.56
C ARG A 97 1.42 -0.24 -9.58
N PRO A 98 2.05 -0.49 -10.74
CA PRO A 98 3.01 -1.57 -10.90
C PRO A 98 4.28 -1.35 -10.09
N PHE A 99 5.03 -2.41 -9.86
CA PHE A 99 6.44 -2.37 -9.48
C PHE A 99 7.31 -2.80 -10.68
N PHE A 100 8.60 -2.51 -10.62
CA PHE A 100 9.51 -2.76 -11.73
C PHE A 100 10.67 -3.65 -11.28
N ILE A 101 11.11 -4.54 -12.17
CA ILE A 101 12.30 -5.37 -11.97
C ILE A 101 13.26 -5.13 -13.12
N THR A 102 14.51 -4.88 -12.78
CA THR A 102 15.61 -4.63 -13.72
C THR A 102 16.84 -5.46 -13.38
N GLY A 103 17.79 -5.55 -14.33
CA GLY A 103 19.03 -6.29 -14.15
C GLY A 103 18.90 -7.78 -14.45
N GLU A 104 19.55 -8.62 -13.66
CA GLU A 104 19.75 -10.05 -13.95
C GLU A 104 18.53 -10.92 -13.53
N VAL A 105 17.41 -10.69 -14.21
CA VAL A 105 16.21 -11.54 -14.21
C VAL A 105 15.88 -11.92 -15.64
N GLU A 106 15.19 -13.04 -15.84
CA GLU A 106 14.87 -13.56 -17.17
C GLU A 106 14.01 -12.60 -18.00
N ASN A 107 13.03 -11.94 -17.35
CA ASN A 107 12.13 -11.00 -17.99
C ASN A 107 12.08 -9.69 -17.17
N PRO A 108 12.99 -8.74 -17.40
CA PRO A 108 12.90 -7.43 -16.77
C PRO A 108 11.71 -6.64 -17.30
N GLY A 109 11.03 -5.86 -16.42
CA GLY A 109 9.85 -5.10 -16.81
C GLY A 109 9.01 -4.64 -15.62
N GLY A 110 7.84 -4.06 -15.93
CA GLY A 110 6.83 -3.68 -14.95
C GLY A 110 5.81 -4.79 -14.72
N TYR A 111 5.48 -5.03 -13.45
CA TYR A 111 4.58 -6.11 -13.04
C TYR A 111 3.46 -5.57 -12.15
N PRO A 112 2.24 -6.12 -12.25
CA PRO A 112 1.13 -5.73 -11.39
C PRO A 112 1.45 -6.09 -9.93
N TYR A 113 1.25 -5.13 -9.04
CA TYR A 113 1.44 -5.35 -7.61
C TYR A 113 0.25 -6.09 -7.00
N GLN A 114 0.54 -6.95 -6.02
CA GLN A 114 -0.45 -7.64 -5.21
C GLN A 114 -0.10 -7.51 -3.73
N LEU A 115 -1.08 -7.34 -2.87
CA LEU A 115 -0.87 -7.25 -1.42
C LEU A 115 -0.12 -8.48 -0.88
N GLY A 116 0.89 -8.22 -0.05
CA GLY A 116 1.73 -9.28 0.52
C GLY A 116 2.75 -9.86 -0.46
N LEU A 117 3.09 -9.09 -1.52
CA LEU A 117 4.17 -9.43 -2.43
C LEU A 117 5.52 -9.35 -1.72
N THR A 118 6.34 -10.39 -1.84
CA THR A 118 7.72 -10.42 -1.38
C THR A 118 8.67 -10.39 -2.58
N LEU A 119 9.93 -9.99 -2.34
CA LEU A 119 10.94 -9.97 -3.41
C LEU A 119 11.08 -11.34 -4.10
N ARG A 120 11.00 -12.44 -3.34
CA ARG A 120 11.03 -13.79 -3.91
C ARG A 120 9.90 -14.01 -4.94
N LYS A 121 8.68 -13.62 -4.60
CA LYS A 121 7.53 -13.72 -5.50
C LYS A 121 7.69 -12.80 -6.70
N ALA A 122 8.18 -11.58 -6.48
CA ALA A 122 8.43 -10.61 -7.54
C ALA A 122 9.44 -11.14 -8.58
N ILE A 123 10.56 -11.69 -8.13
CA ILE A 123 11.56 -12.31 -9.01
C ILE A 123 10.97 -13.51 -9.77
N THR A 124 10.11 -14.30 -9.13
CA THR A 124 9.41 -15.42 -9.80
C THR A 124 8.49 -14.91 -10.91
N LEU A 125 7.79 -13.78 -10.73
CA LEU A 125 7.00 -13.15 -11.79
C LEU A 125 7.90 -12.72 -12.97
N GLY A 126 9.12 -12.24 -12.68
CA GLY A 126 10.13 -11.92 -13.69
C GLY A 126 10.84 -13.13 -14.33
N GLY A 127 10.33 -14.36 -14.10
CA GLY A 127 10.90 -15.58 -14.70
C GLY A 127 12.05 -16.19 -13.89
N GLY A 128 12.44 -15.59 -12.77
CA GLY A 128 13.58 -16.04 -11.96
C GLY A 128 14.86 -15.26 -12.23
N PHE A 129 15.91 -15.66 -11.55
CA PHE A 129 17.27 -15.12 -11.74
C PHE A 129 17.90 -15.70 -13.01
N THR A 130 18.67 -14.87 -13.73
CA THR A 130 19.60 -15.39 -14.76
C THR A 130 20.77 -16.15 -14.12
N GLU A 131 21.54 -16.88 -14.93
CA GLU A 131 22.76 -17.57 -14.47
C GLU A 131 23.81 -16.60 -13.91
N ARG A 132 23.76 -15.33 -14.32
CA ARG A 132 24.72 -14.28 -13.95
C ARG A 132 24.27 -13.46 -12.73
N ALA A 133 23.08 -13.72 -12.21
CA ALA A 133 22.50 -12.94 -11.12
C ALA A 133 23.26 -13.11 -9.80
N SER A 134 23.47 -12.00 -9.10
CA SER A 134 23.96 -11.99 -7.74
C SER A 134 22.80 -12.10 -6.77
N LYS A 135 22.69 -13.22 -6.06
CA LYS A 135 21.66 -13.46 -5.03
C LYS A 135 21.88 -12.68 -3.73
N SER A 136 23.01 -11.98 -3.61
CA SER A 136 23.38 -11.17 -2.44
C SER A 136 23.38 -9.66 -2.70
N LYS A 137 23.28 -9.26 -3.98
CA LYS A 137 23.29 -7.85 -4.38
C LYS A 137 21.98 -7.51 -5.07
N MET A 138 20.97 -7.32 -4.24
CA MET A 138 19.64 -6.90 -4.65
C MET A 138 19.34 -5.56 -4.00
N ILE A 139 18.91 -4.61 -4.79
CA ILE A 139 18.67 -3.22 -4.39
C ILE A 139 17.23 -2.86 -4.74
N VAL A 140 16.60 -2.09 -3.87
CA VAL A 140 15.30 -1.47 -4.15
C VAL A 140 15.41 0.03 -4.04
N THR A 141 14.85 0.75 -5.03
CA THR A 141 14.63 2.20 -5.00
C THR A 141 13.13 2.42 -4.81
N ARG A 142 12.73 3.17 -3.78
CA ARG A 142 11.33 3.43 -3.44
C ARG A 142 10.94 4.86 -3.78
N GLY A 143 9.72 5.04 -4.32
CA GLY A 143 9.16 6.36 -4.57
C GLY A 143 9.85 7.16 -5.66
N GLY A 144 10.43 6.52 -6.67
CA GLY A 144 10.98 7.15 -7.88
C GLY A 144 12.26 7.98 -7.71
N GLU A 145 12.52 8.57 -6.56
CA GLU A 145 13.72 9.38 -6.23
C GLU A 145 14.35 8.95 -4.89
N GLY A 146 13.93 7.79 -4.38
CA GLY A 146 14.38 7.28 -3.09
C GLY A 146 15.84 6.82 -3.08
N SER A 147 16.43 6.75 -1.89
CA SER A 147 17.73 6.14 -1.70
C SER A 147 17.69 4.65 -2.00
N GLU A 148 18.72 4.15 -2.65
CA GLU A 148 18.93 2.73 -2.86
C GLU A 148 19.09 2.01 -1.51
N GLN A 149 18.33 0.94 -1.32
CA GLN A 149 18.38 0.12 -0.11
C GLN A 149 18.60 -1.35 -0.48
N LYS A 150 19.43 -2.04 0.29
CA LYS A 150 19.56 -3.48 0.14
C LYS A 150 18.25 -4.17 0.55
N ILE A 151 17.82 -5.12 -0.27
CA ILE A 151 16.61 -5.90 -0.05
C ILE A 151 16.92 -7.39 -0.04
N GLN A 152 16.21 -8.17 0.76
CA GLN A 152 16.32 -9.62 0.85
C GLN A 152 15.10 -10.30 0.24
N LEU A 153 15.22 -11.58 -0.08
CA LEU A 153 14.13 -12.35 -0.71
C LEU A 153 12.85 -12.44 0.12
N SER A 154 12.96 -12.31 1.43
CA SER A 154 11.82 -12.31 2.38
C SER A 154 11.14 -10.96 2.53
N ASP A 155 11.80 -9.90 2.10
CA ASP A 155 11.34 -8.54 2.35
C ASP A 155 10.13 -8.19 1.48
N PRO A 156 9.24 -7.34 1.97
CA PRO A 156 8.08 -6.90 1.22
C PRO A 156 8.48 -5.96 0.08
N VAL A 157 7.81 -6.14 -1.04
CA VAL A 157 7.82 -5.22 -2.19
C VAL A 157 6.57 -4.37 -2.13
N PHE A 158 6.68 -3.11 -2.51
CA PHE A 158 5.59 -2.15 -2.51
C PHE A 158 5.29 -1.66 -3.94
N PRO A 159 4.12 -1.06 -4.17
CA PRO A 159 3.83 -0.40 -5.43
C PRO A 159 4.85 0.71 -5.72
N ASP A 160 5.26 0.83 -6.99
CA ASP A 160 6.27 1.77 -7.47
C ASP A 160 7.72 1.48 -7.02
N ASP A 161 7.98 0.33 -6.38
CA ASP A 161 9.34 -0.12 -6.13
C ASP A 161 10.05 -0.44 -7.45
N VAL A 162 11.28 0.03 -7.60
CA VAL A 162 12.19 -0.40 -8.66
C VAL A 162 13.25 -1.31 -8.05
N ILE A 163 13.19 -2.59 -8.43
CA ILE A 163 14.08 -3.64 -7.94
C ILE A 163 15.19 -3.84 -8.96
N THR A 164 16.44 -3.73 -8.52
CA THR A 164 17.63 -3.99 -9.36
C THR A 164 18.38 -5.21 -8.86
N ILE A 165 18.55 -6.20 -9.73
CA ILE A 165 19.34 -7.39 -9.47
C ILE A 165 20.68 -7.20 -10.16
N GLU A 166 21.75 -7.08 -9.37
CA GLU A 166 23.10 -6.91 -9.93
C GLU A 166 23.66 -8.22 -10.46
N GLN A 167 24.64 -8.08 -11.35
CA GLN A 167 25.41 -9.20 -11.88
C GLN A 167 26.40 -9.72 -10.83
N SER A 168 26.59 -11.03 -10.79
CA SER A 168 27.70 -11.68 -10.08
C SER A 168 28.99 -11.55 -10.88
N PHE A 169 30.06 -11.17 -10.24
CA PHE A 169 31.38 -11.03 -10.89
C PHE A 169 32.19 -12.32 -10.86
N PHE A 170 31.58 -13.46 -10.44
CA PHE A 170 32.30 -14.76 -10.34
C PHE A 170 31.42 -15.89 -10.84
#